data_7b990cc17e2fec884609b41621bb3e74
#
_entry.id   7b990cc17e2fec884609b41621bb3e74
#
_cell.length_a   1.000
_cell.length_b   1.000
_cell.length_c   1.000
_cell.angle_alpha   90.00
_cell.angle_beta   90.00
_cell.angle_gamma   90.00
#
_symmetry.space_group_name_H-M   'P 1'
#
loop_
_entity.id
_entity.type
_entity.pdbx_description
1 polymer ?
#
loop_
_entity_poly.entity_id
_entity_poly.type
_entity_poly.pdbx_seq_one_letter_code
_entity_poly.pdbx_strand_id
1 'polypeptide(L)'
;MEHDLTRGNVLKTIAVFALPYMLSYFLQMLYGMADLYMMGQFSGAAGITAVGNGAQTLYIITVTLVGLAMGTTVIVGHAVGSRRFDRAETAIGNTITLFMGVSVVLAAVLLALCPQIVALIGTPAEAVEGTAAYLRICFMGIPFIAAYNILSAIFRGLGDSRSPMYVIGVACIINIALDFLFIGHMGLGPVGAALGTVTAQTASVALALVWLKSHRTNIHVKRSDLRPQPEVLGSILKIGVPVAVQDGCIQVAFMFITVIANHRGLVDAAAVGLVEKMISFLFIVPSSMGATVSALTAQNAGAGKGDRARQVLKDAMTISVVYGCLITVLMWLVAPAFIGFFAKDAAVVAAGTGYMRSYIFDAIFAGIHICFSGFFAAYGKSYIGFAHNVLAVALIRVPGAWLLSNAFSDTLFPMGIASPCGSILSAVICVVAFTVLNRRGAFDKLVA
;
A
#
# COMPACT_ATOMS: atom_id res chain seq x y z
N MET A 1 -3.19 -21.57 -11.79
CA MET A 1 -2.96 -20.56 -10.75
C MET A 1 -1.56 -20.54 -10.19
N GLU A 2 -0.90 -21.68 -10.04
CA GLU A 2 0.51 -21.69 -9.67
C GLU A 2 1.35 -21.31 -10.89
N HIS A 3 1.83 -20.08 -10.93
CA HIS A 3 2.77 -19.67 -11.95
C HIS A 3 4.19 -19.86 -11.42
N ASP A 4 4.97 -20.70 -12.11
CA ASP A 4 6.38 -20.91 -11.80
C ASP A 4 7.18 -19.65 -12.18
N LEU A 5 7.36 -18.75 -11.21
CA LEU A 5 8.13 -17.51 -11.38
C LEU A 5 9.65 -17.75 -11.41
N THR A 6 10.07 -19.03 -11.28
CA THR A 6 11.50 -19.39 -11.22
C THR A 6 12.10 -19.74 -12.59
N ARG A 7 11.34 -19.59 -13.69
CA ARG A 7 11.75 -19.94 -15.05
C ARG A 7 11.51 -18.79 -16.05
N GLY A 8 12.07 -18.91 -17.22
CA GLY A 8 11.89 -17.97 -18.33
C GLY A 8 12.68 -16.65 -18.17
N ASN A 9 12.36 -15.66 -19.00
CA ASN A 9 13.01 -14.34 -18.98
C ASN A 9 12.53 -13.53 -17.77
N VAL A 10 13.45 -12.95 -16.99
CA VAL A 10 13.16 -12.23 -15.74
C VAL A 10 12.33 -10.97 -16.00
N LEU A 11 12.72 -10.15 -16.99
CA LEU A 11 12.00 -8.92 -17.34
C LEU A 11 10.55 -9.20 -17.75
N LYS A 12 10.34 -10.25 -18.58
CA LYS A 12 8.99 -10.67 -18.97
C LYS A 12 8.18 -11.13 -17.76
N THR A 13 8.80 -11.88 -16.85
CA THR A 13 8.14 -12.36 -15.63
C THR A 13 7.74 -11.20 -14.72
N ILE A 14 8.63 -10.21 -14.54
CA ILE A 14 8.33 -8.98 -13.79
C ILE A 14 7.14 -8.25 -14.44
N ALA A 15 7.19 -7.99 -15.74
CA ALA A 15 6.12 -7.26 -16.43
C ALA A 15 4.77 -7.97 -16.33
N VAL A 16 4.73 -9.28 -16.58
CA VAL A 16 3.49 -10.08 -16.52
C VAL A 16 2.90 -10.13 -15.10
N PHE A 17 3.74 -10.09 -14.07
CA PHE A 17 3.28 -10.07 -12.68
C PHE A 17 2.93 -8.65 -12.20
N ALA A 18 3.75 -7.65 -12.53
CA ALA A 18 3.58 -6.28 -12.05
C ALA A 18 2.38 -5.56 -12.67
N LEU A 19 2.12 -5.74 -13.99
CA LEU A 19 1.04 -5.03 -14.67
C LEU A 19 -0.35 -5.29 -14.05
N PRO A 20 -0.79 -6.55 -13.81
CA PRO A 20 -2.05 -6.81 -13.13
C PRO A 20 -2.08 -6.23 -11.71
N TYR A 21 -0.94 -6.26 -11.02
CA TYR A 21 -0.84 -5.71 -9.68
C TYR A 21 -0.96 -4.18 -9.66
N MET A 22 -0.31 -3.49 -10.60
CA MET A 22 -0.47 -2.04 -10.81
C MET A 22 -1.92 -1.67 -11.10
N LEU A 23 -2.59 -2.44 -11.97
CA LEU A 23 -3.99 -2.22 -12.28
C LEU A 23 -4.89 -2.44 -11.06
N SER A 24 -4.58 -3.41 -10.19
CA SER A 24 -5.30 -3.60 -8.93
C SER A 24 -5.20 -2.36 -8.02
N TYR A 25 -4.01 -1.77 -7.87
CA TYR A 25 -3.84 -0.53 -7.11
C TYR A 25 -4.60 0.65 -7.73
N PHE A 26 -4.52 0.79 -9.04
CA PHE A 26 -5.24 1.84 -9.75
C PHE A 26 -6.76 1.73 -9.55
N LEU A 27 -7.32 0.52 -9.66
CA LEU A 27 -8.74 0.26 -9.43
C LEU A 27 -9.16 0.56 -7.98
N GLN A 28 -8.30 0.25 -7.00
CA GLN A 28 -8.56 0.60 -5.60
C GLN A 28 -8.60 2.11 -5.36
N MET A 29 -7.71 2.86 -6.02
CA MET A 29 -7.77 4.32 -5.96
C MET A 29 -9.02 4.87 -6.66
N LEU A 30 -9.39 4.29 -7.79
CA LEU A 30 -10.54 4.73 -8.59
C LEU A 30 -11.84 4.61 -7.80
N TYR A 31 -12.09 3.48 -7.12
CA TYR A 31 -13.34 3.37 -6.36
C TYR A 31 -13.38 4.33 -5.16
N GLY A 32 -12.27 4.55 -4.46
CA GLY A 32 -12.22 5.57 -3.40
C GLY A 32 -12.47 6.99 -3.90
N MET A 33 -12.07 7.31 -5.15
CA MET A 33 -12.44 8.57 -5.79
C MET A 33 -13.92 8.62 -6.19
N ALA A 34 -14.50 7.50 -6.62
CA ALA A 34 -15.90 7.40 -6.94
C ALA A 34 -16.79 7.67 -5.72
N ASP A 35 -16.45 7.09 -4.55
CA ASP A 35 -17.14 7.36 -3.28
C ASP A 35 -17.20 8.89 -3.01
N LEU A 36 -16.06 9.58 -3.11
CA LEU A 36 -15.99 11.03 -2.88
C LEU A 36 -16.75 11.83 -3.94
N TYR A 37 -16.70 11.41 -5.19
CA TYR A 37 -17.45 12.05 -6.27
C TYR A 37 -18.97 11.94 -6.02
N MET A 38 -19.46 10.75 -5.69
CA MET A 38 -20.88 10.52 -5.37
C MET A 38 -21.32 11.34 -4.15
N MET A 39 -20.49 11.40 -3.10
CA MET A 39 -20.75 12.25 -1.95
C MET A 39 -20.84 13.72 -2.32
N GLY A 40 -19.98 14.18 -3.23
CA GLY A 40 -20.01 15.56 -3.73
C GLY A 40 -21.28 15.92 -4.47
N GLN A 41 -21.82 14.98 -5.24
CA GLN A 41 -23.03 15.20 -6.02
C GLN A 41 -24.32 15.18 -5.15
N PHE A 42 -24.39 14.33 -4.12
CA PHE A 42 -25.64 14.04 -3.43
C PHE A 42 -25.68 14.44 -1.94
N SER A 43 -24.54 14.65 -1.28
CA SER A 43 -24.51 14.85 0.18
C SER A 43 -23.82 16.16 0.63
N GLY A 44 -23.33 16.97 -0.32
CA GLY A 44 -22.70 18.27 -0.01
C GLY A 44 -21.39 18.19 0.79
N ALA A 45 -20.91 19.35 1.27
CA ALA A 45 -19.60 19.49 1.89
C ALA A 45 -19.41 18.65 3.17
N ALA A 46 -20.41 18.59 4.03
CA ALA A 46 -20.34 17.81 5.28
C ALA A 46 -20.19 16.30 4.99
N GLY A 47 -20.91 15.79 3.97
CA GLY A 47 -20.81 14.39 3.53
C GLY A 47 -19.43 14.07 2.93
N ILE A 48 -18.88 14.95 2.08
CA ILE A 48 -17.54 14.79 1.51
C ILE A 48 -16.49 14.72 2.65
N THR A 49 -16.57 15.64 3.62
CA THR A 49 -15.66 15.69 4.76
C THR A 49 -15.78 14.42 5.61
N ALA A 50 -17.02 13.96 5.87
CA ALA A 50 -17.26 12.76 6.65
C ALA A 50 -16.64 11.51 6.01
N VAL A 51 -16.89 11.28 4.73
CA VAL A 51 -16.34 10.14 3.99
C VAL A 51 -14.83 10.31 3.77
N GLY A 52 -14.34 11.51 3.49
CA GLY A 52 -12.92 11.78 3.32
C GLY A 52 -12.10 11.44 4.56
N ASN A 53 -12.53 11.91 5.73
CA ASN A 53 -11.87 11.62 7.02
C ASN A 53 -11.96 10.13 7.37
N GLY A 54 -13.14 9.53 7.16
CA GLY A 54 -13.37 8.12 7.40
C GLY A 54 -12.53 7.22 6.49
N ALA A 55 -12.49 7.51 5.20
CA ALA A 55 -11.69 6.78 4.22
C ALA A 55 -10.19 6.88 4.48
N GLN A 56 -9.68 8.06 4.88
CA GLN A 56 -8.27 8.22 5.27
C GLN A 56 -7.90 7.36 6.47
N THR A 57 -8.79 7.30 7.47
CA THR A 57 -8.60 6.43 8.65
C THR A 57 -8.59 4.95 8.26
N LEU A 58 -9.55 4.53 7.44
CA LEU A 58 -9.63 3.17 6.94
C LEU A 58 -8.42 2.79 6.08
N TYR A 59 -7.90 3.74 5.30
CA TYR A 59 -6.70 3.54 4.48
C TYR A 59 -5.48 3.20 5.33
N ILE A 60 -5.24 3.91 6.44
CA ILE A 60 -4.12 3.62 7.36
C ILE A 60 -4.22 2.19 7.90
N ILE A 61 -5.43 1.77 8.31
CA ILE A 61 -5.68 0.41 8.81
C ILE A 61 -5.42 -0.62 7.70
N THR A 62 -5.92 -0.36 6.50
CA THR A 62 -5.77 -1.27 5.35
C THR A 62 -4.32 -1.44 4.95
N VAL A 63 -3.54 -0.35 4.86
CA VAL A 63 -2.11 -0.40 4.52
C VAL A 63 -1.33 -1.20 5.57
N THR A 64 -1.66 -1.04 6.85
CA THR A 64 -1.05 -1.83 7.93
C THR A 64 -1.37 -3.33 7.79
N LEU A 65 -2.61 -3.68 7.44
CA LEU A 65 -2.99 -5.08 7.16
C LEU A 65 -2.28 -5.65 5.93
N VAL A 66 -2.12 -4.86 4.87
CA VAL A 66 -1.38 -5.25 3.66
C VAL A 66 0.09 -5.50 3.98
N GLY A 67 0.72 -4.61 4.74
CA GLY A 67 2.10 -4.77 5.21
C GLY A 67 2.28 -6.03 6.04
N LEU A 68 1.36 -6.29 6.98
CA LEU A 68 1.37 -7.51 7.78
C LEU A 68 1.20 -8.77 6.92
N ALA A 69 0.31 -8.72 5.91
CA ALA A 69 0.07 -9.83 4.98
C ALA A 69 1.26 -10.12 4.03
N MET A 70 2.25 -9.21 3.93
CA MET A 70 3.48 -9.45 3.18
C MET A 70 4.22 -10.69 3.68
N GLY A 71 4.20 -10.96 5.01
CA GLY A 71 4.76 -12.18 5.59
C GLY A 71 4.17 -13.45 4.97
N THR A 72 2.86 -13.48 4.75
CA THR A 72 2.19 -14.59 4.07
C THR A 72 2.67 -14.76 2.63
N THR A 73 2.74 -13.67 1.85
CA THR A 73 3.23 -13.71 0.47
C THR A 73 4.62 -14.35 0.39
N VAL A 74 5.51 -13.99 1.32
CA VAL A 74 6.89 -14.50 1.36
C VAL A 74 6.92 -15.98 1.75
N ILE A 75 6.27 -16.36 2.85
CA ILE A 75 6.34 -17.75 3.36
C ILE A 75 5.68 -18.72 2.37
N VAL A 76 4.52 -18.36 1.80
CA VAL A 76 3.87 -19.13 0.73
C VAL A 76 4.76 -19.18 -0.51
N GLY A 77 5.36 -18.06 -0.91
CA GLY A 77 6.28 -18.01 -2.04
C GLY A 77 7.50 -18.92 -1.87
N HIS A 78 8.11 -18.97 -0.69
CA HIS A 78 9.19 -19.90 -0.37
C HIS A 78 8.75 -21.37 -0.51
N ALA A 79 7.59 -21.70 0.05
CA ALA A 79 7.06 -23.06 0.03
C ALA A 79 6.76 -23.51 -1.42
N VAL A 80 6.15 -22.65 -2.21
CA VAL A 80 5.88 -22.90 -3.65
C VAL A 80 7.18 -23.04 -4.44
N GLY A 81 8.13 -22.13 -4.23
CA GLY A 81 9.44 -22.16 -4.90
C GLY A 81 10.22 -23.44 -4.61
N SER A 82 10.18 -23.92 -3.36
CA SER A 82 10.81 -25.18 -2.93
C SER A 82 9.98 -26.42 -3.24
N ARG A 83 8.79 -26.28 -3.86
CA ARG A 83 7.82 -27.35 -4.15
C ARG A 83 7.34 -28.12 -2.92
N ARG A 84 7.36 -27.48 -1.76
CA ARG A 84 6.82 -28.03 -0.51
C ARG A 84 5.38 -27.53 -0.30
N PHE A 85 4.45 -28.12 -1.04
CA PHE A 85 3.05 -27.69 -1.04
C PHE A 85 2.36 -27.91 0.31
N ASP A 86 2.77 -28.93 1.07
CA ASP A 86 2.38 -29.17 2.46
C ASP A 86 2.67 -27.96 3.37
N ARG A 87 3.85 -27.38 3.24
CA ARG A 87 4.21 -26.16 3.98
C ARG A 87 3.40 -24.95 3.51
N ALA A 88 3.10 -24.85 2.22
CA ALA A 88 2.23 -23.78 1.72
C ALA A 88 0.82 -23.90 2.29
N GLU A 89 0.25 -25.11 2.34
CA GLU A 89 -1.08 -25.38 2.96
C GLU A 89 -1.12 -24.97 4.43
N THR A 90 -0.10 -25.37 5.18
CA THR A 90 0.04 -25.00 6.60
C THR A 90 0.20 -23.48 6.76
N ALA A 91 1.02 -22.82 5.94
CA ALA A 91 1.21 -21.37 5.98
C ALA A 91 -0.10 -20.61 5.68
N ILE A 92 -0.86 -21.06 4.67
CA ILE A 92 -2.15 -20.48 4.30
C ILE A 92 -3.15 -20.67 5.44
N GLY A 93 -3.28 -21.88 6.01
CA GLY A 93 -4.18 -22.16 7.11
C GLY A 93 -3.87 -21.31 8.35
N ASN A 94 -2.60 -21.25 8.73
CA ASN A 94 -2.16 -20.40 9.86
C ASN A 94 -2.39 -18.90 9.59
N THR A 95 -2.19 -18.45 8.36
CA THR A 95 -2.51 -17.06 7.95
C THR A 95 -3.98 -16.75 8.17
N ILE A 96 -4.88 -17.62 7.68
CA ILE A 96 -6.33 -17.43 7.85
C ILE A 96 -6.68 -17.32 9.34
N THR A 97 -6.19 -18.23 10.16
CA THR A 97 -6.48 -18.23 11.61
C THR A 97 -5.95 -16.98 12.30
N LEU A 98 -4.69 -16.59 12.02
CA LEU A 98 -4.07 -15.41 12.61
C LEU A 98 -4.85 -14.14 12.27
N PHE A 99 -5.05 -13.90 10.99
CA PHE A 99 -5.61 -12.62 10.54
C PHE A 99 -7.09 -12.51 10.82
N MET A 100 -7.85 -13.62 10.74
CA MET A 100 -9.26 -13.58 11.13
C MET A 100 -9.39 -13.29 12.62
N GLY A 101 -8.56 -13.90 13.47
CA GLY A 101 -8.51 -13.57 14.91
C GLY A 101 -8.14 -12.11 15.16
N VAL A 102 -7.04 -11.65 14.54
CA VAL A 102 -6.59 -10.25 14.66
C VAL A 102 -7.65 -9.28 14.14
N SER A 103 -8.28 -9.55 13.01
CA SER A 103 -9.27 -8.65 12.41
C SER A 103 -10.53 -8.51 13.28
N VAL A 104 -10.99 -9.57 13.91
CA VAL A 104 -12.14 -9.51 14.84
C VAL A 104 -11.79 -8.69 16.08
N VAL A 105 -10.62 -8.93 16.70
CA VAL A 105 -10.15 -8.14 17.84
C VAL A 105 -9.96 -6.67 17.45
N LEU A 106 -9.34 -6.41 16.31
CA LEU A 106 -9.12 -5.06 15.79
C LEU A 106 -10.47 -4.34 15.55
N ALA A 107 -11.43 -5.01 14.92
CA ALA A 107 -12.77 -4.47 14.71
C ALA A 107 -13.44 -4.08 16.04
N ALA A 108 -13.40 -4.97 17.05
CA ALA A 108 -13.97 -4.70 18.36
C ALA A 108 -13.31 -3.50 19.06
N VAL A 109 -11.97 -3.43 19.03
CA VAL A 109 -11.20 -2.30 19.61
C VAL A 109 -11.52 -0.99 18.89
N LEU A 110 -11.52 -0.99 17.57
CA LEU A 110 -11.80 0.21 16.79
C LEU A 110 -13.24 0.69 16.92
N LEU A 111 -14.20 -0.23 17.04
CA LEU A 111 -15.60 0.12 17.33
C LEU A 111 -15.73 0.78 18.72
N ALA A 112 -15.05 0.25 19.73
CA ALA A 112 -15.04 0.83 21.07
C ALA A 112 -14.38 2.21 21.11
N LEU A 113 -13.31 2.41 20.31
CA LEU A 113 -12.54 3.67 20.23
C LEU A 113 -13.06 4.63 19.15
N CYS A 114 -14.14 4.31 18.44
CA CYS A 114 -14.62 5.13 17.33
C CYS A 114 -14.87 6.59 17.71
N PRO A 115 -15.52 6.94 18.83
CA PRO A 115 -15.70 8.34 19.21
C PRO A 115 -14.37 9.07 19.45
N GLN A 116 -13.40 8.40 20.08
CA GLN A 116 -12.07 8.96 20.35
C GLN A 116 -11.28 9.18 19.06
N ILE A 117 -11.39 8.25 18.10
CA ILE A 117 -10.75 8.37 16.79
C ILE A 117 -11.32 9.58 16.04
N VAL A 118 -12.65 9.74 16.00
CA VAL A 118 -13.32 10.87 15.35
C VAL A 118 -12.90 12.21 15.97
N ALA A 119 -12.77 12.26 17.30
CA ALA A 119 -12.29 13.45 18.01
C ALA A 119 -10.80 13.73 17.71
N LEU A 120 -9.96 12.69 17.68
CA LEU A 120 -8.51 12.80 17.40
C LEU A 120 -8.21 13.33 16.00
N ILE A 121 -9.04 12.98 15.01
CA ILE A 121 -8.88 13.43 13.63
C ILE A 121 -9.24 14.92 13.50
N GLY A 122 -9.88 15.53 14.50
CA GLY A 122 -10.31 16.93 14.44
C GLY A 122 -11.45 17.17 13.45
N THR A 123 -12.38 16.21 13.35
CA THR A 123 -13.53 16.30 12.44
C THR A 123 -14.41 17.50 12.76
N PRO A 124 -14.75 18.37 11.79
CA PRO A 124 -15.69 19.49 11.99
C PRO A 124 -17.05 19.02 12.53
N ALA A 125 -17.69 19.85 13.37
CA ALA A 125 -18.91 19.47 14.09
C ALA A 125 -20.02 18.93 13.18
N GLU A 126 -20.17 19.52 11.99
CA GLU A 126 -21.17 19.16 10.99
C GLU A 126 -20.91 17.78 10.35
N ALA A 127 -19.68 17.28 10.41
CA ALA A 127 -19.27 16.00 9.82
C ALA A 127 -19.07 14.88 10.85
N VAL A 128 -19.09 15.19 12.17
CA VAL A 128 -18.80 14.20 13.24
C VAL A 128 -19.73 12.99 13.17
N GLU A 129 -21.03 13.22 13.10
CA GLU A 129 -22.02 12.13 13.06
C GLU A 129 -21.84 11.25 11.81
N GLY A 130 -21.67 11.88 10.64
CA GLY A 130 -21.43 11.16 9.39
C GLY A 130 -20.12 10.36 9.41
N THR A 131 -19.02 10.94 9.91
CA THR A 131 -17.73 10.25 10.06
C THR A 131 -17.84 9.07 11.01
N ALA A 132 -18.49 9.24 12.15
CA ALA A 132 -18.70 8.16 13.12
C ALA A 132 -19.55 7.01 12.55
N ALA A 133 -20.64 7.33 11.85
CA ALA A 133 -21.47 6.34 11.18
C ALA A 133 -20.71 5.58 10.11
N TYR A 134 -19.96 6.27 9.24
CA TYR A 134 -19.10 5.68 8.23
C TYR A 134 -18.08 4.72 8.86
N LEU A 135 -17.33 5.20 9.86
CA LEU A 135 -16.28 4.41 10.50
C LEU A 135 -16.84 3.18 11.23
N ARG A 136 -17.97 3.30 11.93
CA ARG A 136 -18.58 2.14 12.62
C ARG A 136 -18.92 1.01 11.65
N ILE A 137 -19.50 1.34 10.49
CA ILE A 137 -19.85 0.34 9.48
C ILE A 137 -18.55 -0.26 8.87
N CYS A 138 -17.57 0.57 8.53
CA CYS A 138 -16.31 0.09 8.00
C CYS A 138 -15.53 -0.76 9.02
N PHE A 139 -15.55 -0.41 10.31
CA PHE A 139 -14.91 -1.20 11.37
C PHE A 139 -15.57 -2.56 11.57
N MET A 140 -16.91 -2.65 11.46
CA MET A 140 -17.61 -3.95 11.38
C MET A 140 -17.18 -4.75 10.13
N GLY A 141 -16.85 -4.07 9.05
CA GLY A 141 -16.37 -4.67 7.80
C GLY A 141 -14.91 -5.12 7.80
N ILE A 142 -14.09 -4.76 8.83
CA ILE A 142 -12.65 -5.08 8.87
C ILE A 142 -12.37 -6.58 8.66
N PRO A 143 -13.12 -7.55 9.19
CA PRO A 143 -12.87 -8.96 8.90
C PRO A 143 -12.94 -9.31 7.42
N PHE A 144 -13.82 -8.70 6.65
CA PHE A 144 -13.93 -8.90 5.21
C PHE A 144 -12.80 -8.19 4.45
N ILE A 145 -12.43 -6.97 4.86
CA ILE A 145 -11.30 -6.23 4.32
C ILE A 145 -10.00 -7.02 4.54
N ALA A 146 -9.79 -7.53 5.74
CA ALA A 146 -8.65 -8.39 6.07
C ALA A 146 -8.66 -9.68 5.24
N ALA A 147 -9.80 -10.37 5.14
CA ALA A 147 -9.94 -11.59 4.36
C ALA A 147 -9.56 -11.38 2.89
N TYR A 148 -10.02 -10.29 2.25
CA TYR A 148 -9.62 -9.97 0.87
C TYR A 148 -8.10 -9.73 0.75
N ASN A 149 -7.50 -8.96 1.67
CA ASN A 149 -6.06 -8.67 1.64
C ASN A 149 -5.21 -9.92 1.85
N ILE A 150 -5.65 -10.84 2.72
CA ILE A 150 -5.01 -12.15 2.94
C ILE A 150 -5.10 -13.00 1.67
N LEU A 151 -6.28 -13.12 1.07
CA LEU A 151 -6.47 -13.88 -0.16
C LEU A 151 -5.58 -13.32 -1.28
N SER A 152 -5.51 -12.00 -1.40
CA SER A 152 -4.59 -11.33 -2.34
C SER A 152 -3.12 -11.64 -2.05
N ALA A 153 -2.71 -11.68 -0.76
CA ALA A 153 -1.36 -12.04 -0.37
C ALA A 153 -1.03 -13.51 -0.68
N ILE A 154 -1.99 -14.41 -0.46
CA ILE A 154 -1.88 -15.84 -0.82
C ILE A 154 -1.71 -15.98 -2.33
N PHE A 155 -2.57 -15.38 -3.14
CA PHE A 155 -2.46 -15.42 -4.60
C PHE A 155 -1.08 -14.91 -5.08
N ARG A 156 -0.58 -13.80 -4.51
CA ARG A 156 0.76 -13.29 -4.82
C ARG A 156 1.86 -14.29 -4.47
N GLY A 157 1.77 -14.93 -3.31
CA GLY A 157 2.72 -16.00 -2.91
C GLY A 157 2.69 -17.18 -3.86
N LEU A 158 1.51 -17.54 -4.38
CA LEU A 158 1.31 -18.58 -5.41
C LEU A 158 1.82 -18.16 -6.80
N GLY A 159 2.24 -16.90 -6.97
CA GLY A 159 2.68 -16.35 -8.25
C GLY A 159 1.56 -15.82 -9.14
N ASP A 160 0.37 -15.66 -8.60
CA ASP A 160 -0.80 -15.19 -9.34
C ASP A 160 -1.15 -13.73 -8.93
N SER A 161 -0.86 -12.78 -9.81
CA SER A 161 -1.27 -11.38 -9.66
C SER A 161 -2.55 -11.04 -10.45
N ARG A 162 -3.01 -11.93 -11.34
CA ARG A 162 -4.18 -11.69 -12.19
C ARG A 162 -5.48 -11.91 -11.44
N SER A 163 -5.56 -12.97 -10.64
CA SER A 163 -6.79 -13.29 -9.90
C SER A 163 -7.21 -12.15 -8.95
N PRO A 164 -6.31 -11.59 -8.10
CA PRO A 164 -6.64 -10.40 -7.31
C PRO A 164 -7.11 -9.20 -8.16
N MET A 165 -6.50 -9.00 -9.33
CA MET A 165 -6.88 -7.91 -10.25
C MET A 165 -8.32 -8.08 -10.75
N TYR A 166 -8.72 -9.27 -11.19
CA TYR A 166 -10.09 -9.51 -11.63
C TYR A 166 -11.11 -9.35 -10.50
N VAL A 167 -10.77 -9.88 -9.32
CA VAL A 167 -11.62 -9.77 -8.14
C VAL A 167 -11.85 -8.32 -7.75
N ILE A 168 -10.78 -7.49 -7.68
CA ILE A 168 -10.91 -6.08 -7.34
C ILE A 168 -11.61 -5.27 -8.45
N GLY A 169 -11.43 -5.66 -9.71
CA GLY A 169 -12.14 -5.04 -10.83
C GLY A 169 -13.66 -5.22 -10.73
N VAL A 170 -14.10 -6.43 -10.42
CA VAL A 170 -15.54 -6.69 -10.17
C VAL A 170 -16.03 -5.96 -8.93
N ALA A 171 -15.23 -5.96 -7.84
CA ALA A 171 -15.56 -5.23 -6.63
C ALA A 171 -15.71 -3.71 -6.85
N CYS A 172 -14.84 -3.13 -7.68
CA CYS A 172 -14.93 -1.71 -8.06
C CYS A 172 -16.27 -1.40 -8.76
N ILE A 173 -16.69 -2.24 -9.70
CA ILE A 173 -17.99 -2.09 -10.38
C ILE A 173 -19.14 -2.21 -9.39
N ILE A 174 -19.09 -3.21 -8.48
CA ILE A 174 -20.11 -3.41 -7.45
C ILE A 174 -20.18 -2.18 -6.53
N ASN A 175 -19.02 -1.68 -6.06
CA ASN A 175 -18.96 -0.52 -5.18
C ASN A 175 -19.61 0.70 -5.85
N ILE A 176 -19.18 1.07 -7.08
CA ILE A 176 -19.73 2.22 -7.81
C ILE A 176 -21.24 2.07 -8.00
N ALA A 177 -21.73 0.88 -8.35
CA ALA A 177 -23.17 0.64 -8.52
C ALA A 177 -23.94 0.77 -7.20
N LEU A 178 -23.36 0.29 -6.09
CA LEU A 178 -23.97 0.42 -4.76
C LEU A 178 -23.92 1.87 -4.24
N ASP A 179 -22.87 2.62 -4.53
CA ASP A 179 -22.80 4.04 -4.19
C ASP A 179 -23.88 4.83 -4.91
N PHE A 180 -24.07 4.56 -6.20
CA PHE A 180 -25.17 5.18 -6.94
C PHE A 180 -26.53 4.84 -6.33
N LEU A 181 -26.74 3.59 -5.91
CA LEU A 181 -27.96 3.15 -5.26
C LEU A 181 -28.13 3.76 -3.86
N PHE A 182 -27.15 3.61 -2.99
CA PHE A 182 -27.26 3.97 -1.57
C PHE A 182 -27.13 5.48 -1.35
N ILE A 183 -26.19 6.13 -2.02
CA ILE A 183 -25.95 7.56 -1.89
C ILE A 183 -26.90 8.33 -2.81
N GLY A 184 -26.95 7.93 -4.09
CA GLY A 184 -27.70 8.68 -5.11
C GLY A 184 -29.20 8.50 -5.00
N HIS A 185 -29.69 7.25 -4.94
CA HIS A 185 -31.13 6.97 -4.98
C HIS A 185 -31.78 6.91 -3.59
N MET A 186 -31.09 6.28 -2.62
CA MET A 186 -31.64 6.12 -1.26
C MET A 186 -31.28 7.28 -0.32
N GLY A 187 -30.35 8.17 -0.69
CA GLY A 187 -29.97 9.35 0.09
C GLY A 187 -29.31 9.04 1.43
N LEU A 188 -28.65 7.87 1.57
CA LEU A 188 -28.03 7.40 2.83
C LEU A 188 -26.72 8.13 3.19
N GLY A 189 -26.19 8.99 2.30
CA GLY A 189 -24.99 9.77 2.54
C GLY A 189 -23.78 8.92 2.96
N PRO A 190 -23.07 9.31 4.04
CA PRO A 190 -21.88 8.57 4.51
C PRO A 190 -22.15 7.12 4.89
N VAL A 191 -23.33 6.82 5.39
CA VAL A 191 -23.76 5.43 5.69
C VAL A 191 -23.83 4.61 4.40
N GLY A 192 -24.35 5.19 3.32
CA GLY A 192 -24.43 4.57 1.99
C GLY A 192 -23.06 4.23 1.44
N ALA A 193 -22.10 5.16 1.49
CA ALA A 193 -20.70 4.95 1.09
C ALA A 193 -20.04 3.79 1.86
N ALA A 194 -20.21 3.77 3.18
CA ALA A 194 -19.65 2.71 4.02
C ALA A 194 -20.27 1.33 3.71
N LEU A 195 -21.59 1.25 3.52
CA LEU A 195 -22.28 0.04 3.11
C LEU A 195 -21.84 -0.45 1.74
N GLY A 196 -21.68 0.45 0.78
CA GLY A 196 -21.15 0.16 -0.56
C GLY A 196 -19.77 -0.47 -0.48
N THR A 197 -18.86 0.17 0.26
CA THR A 197 -17.47 -0.31 0.46
C THR A 197 -17.45 -1.69 1.13
N VAL A 198 -18.13 -1.88 2.25
CA VAL A 198 -18.12 -3.17 2.99
C VAL A 198 -18.77 -4.29 2.17
N THR A 199 -19.88 -4.00 1.48
CA THR A 199 -20.55 -4.98 0.62
C THR A 199 -19.67 -5.39 -0.57
N ALA A 200 -19.00 -4.43 -1.21
CA ALA A 200 -18.06 -4.71 -2.30
C ALA A 200 -16.85 -5.56 -1.82
N GLN A 201 -16.32 -5.28 -0.63
CA GLN A 201 -15.26 -6.09 -0.03
C GLN A 201 -15.73 -7.50 0.32
N THR A 202 -16.96 -7.64 0.84
CA THR A 202 -17.57 -8.96 1.12
C THR A 202 -17.75 -9.75 -0.18
N ALA A 203 -18.23 -9.11 -1.24
CA ALA A 203 -18.34 -9.72 -2.56
C ALA A 203 -16.97 -10.14 -3.12
N SER A 204 -15.92 -9.33 -2.89
CA SER A 204 -14.54 -9.68 -3.27
C SER A 204 -14.07 -10.98 -2.62
N VAL A 205 -14.34 -11.14 -1.32
CA VAL A 205 -14.00 -12.38 -0.60
C VAL A 205 -14.74 -13.58 -1.20
N ALA A 206 -16.06 -13.45 -1.40
CA ALA A 206 -16.86 -14.51 -2.00
C ALA A 206 -16.37 -14.90 -3.39
N LEU A 207 -16.10 -13.91 -4.25
CA LEU A 207 -15.55 -14.12 -5.59
C LEU A 207 -14.18 -14.78 -5.56
N ALA A 208 -13.27 -14.34 -4.68
CA ALA A 208 -11.94 -14.91 -4.54
C ALA A 208 -12.00 -16.37 -4.09
N LEU A 209 -12.92 -16.71 -3.16
CA LEU A 209 -13.12 -18.10 -2.71
C LEU A 209 -13.73 -18.98 -3.80
N VAL A 210 -14.70 -18.48 -4.55
CA VAL A 210 -15.27 -19.19 -5.72
C VAL A 210 -14.20 -19.40 -6.77
N TRP A 211 -13.40 -18.37 -7.05
CA TRP A 211 -12.28 -18.43 -7.99
C TRP A 211 -11.26 -19.49 -7.57
N LEU A 212 -10.89 -19.53 -6.28
CA LEU A 212 -9.96 -20.51 -5.74
C LEU A 212 -10.49 -21.94 -5.87
N LYS A 213 -11.80 -22.18 -5.66
CA LYS A 213 -12.42 -23.48 -5.84
C LYS A 213 -12.55 -23.92 -7.29
N SER A 214 -12.78 -23.00 -8.23
CA SER A 214 -12.99 -23.30 -9.64
C SER A 214 -11.70 -23.62 -10.40
N HIS A 215 -10.56 -23.17 -9.89
CA HIS A 215 -9.26 -23.41 -10.50
C HIS A 215 -8.52 -24.54 -9.76
N ARG A 216 -8.06 -25.54 -10.52
CA ARG A 216 -7.27 -26.64 -9.96
C ARG A 216 -5.92 -26.12 -9.46
N THR A 217 -5.73 -26.13 -8.15
CA THR A 217 -4.44 -25.87 -7.50
C THR A 217 -3.92 -27.17 -6.89
N ASN A 218 -2.60 -27.32 -6.79
CA ASN A 218 -1.99 -28.43 -6.04
C ASN A 218 -2.06 -28.22 -4.52
N ILE A 219 -2.72 -27.16 -4.08
CA ILE A 219 -2.81 -26.74 -2.67
C ILE A 219 -4.22 -27.02 -2.16
N HIS A 220 -4.31 -27.84 -1.13
CA HIS A 220 -5.56 -28.26 -0.53
C HIS A 220 -5.50 -28.03 0.98
N VAL A 221 -5.88 -26.82 1.42
CA VAL A 221 -5.92 -26.49 2.85
C VAL A 221 -6.92 -27.35 3.59
N LYS A 222 -6.45 -28.13 4.56
CA LYS A 222 -7.24 -28.99 5.43
C LYS A 222 -7.58 -28.27 6.73
N ARG A 223 -8.57 -28.79 7.45
CA ARG A 223 -8.92 -28.26 8.79
C ARG A 223 -7.76 -28.36 9.79
N SER A 224 -6.86 -29.34 9.62
CA SER A 224 -5.64 -29.46 10.41
C SER A 224 -4.71 -28.29 10.26
N ASP A 225 -4.64 -27.68 9.05
CA ASP A 225 -3.72 -26.58 8.74
C ASP A 225 -4.17 -25.25 9.36
N LEU A 226 -5.45 -25.17 9.78
CA LEU A 226 -5.99 -24.03 10.53
C LEU A 226 -5.53 -24.01 12.00
N ARG A 227 -4.92 -25.10 12.51
CA ARG A 227 -4.42 -25.12 13.87
C ARG A 227 -3.19 -24.22 13.98
N PRO A 228 -3.18 -23.26 14.93
CA PRO A 228 -2.06 -22.33 15.10
C PRO A 228 -0.76 -23.08 15.37
N GLN A 229 0.24 -22.85 14.52
CA GLN A 229 1.60 -23.35 14.73
C GLN A 229 2.52 -22.18 15.06
N PRO A 230 3.07 -22.07 16.27
CA PRO A 230 3.86 -20.91 16.72
C PRO A 230 5.04 -20.57 15.80
N GLU A 231 5.70 -21.59 15.24
CA GLU A 231 6.83 -21.41 14.33
C GLU A 231 6.43 -20.72 13.01
N VAL A 232 5.30 -21.16 12.43
CA VAL A 232 4.76 -20.59 11.18
C VAL A 232 4.26 -19.17 11.43
N LEU A 233 3.47 -18.99 12.51
CA LEU A 233 2.97 -17.68 12.92
C LEU A 233 4.13 -16.72 13.21
N GLY A 234 5.15 -17.17 13.94
CA GLY A 234 6.35 -16.39 14.22
C GLY A 234 7.08 -15.96 12.95
N SER A 235 7.18 -16.84 11.96
CA SER A 235 7.80 -16.55 10.68
C SER A 235 7.02 -15.50 9.86
N ILE A 236 5.68 -15.62 9.82
CA ILE A 236 4.80 -14.64 9.16
C ILE A 236 4.91 -13.26 9.84
N LEU A 237 4.83 -13.22 11.18
CA LEU A 237 4.89 -11.98 11.95
C LEU A 237 6.27 -11.33 11.90
N LYS A 238 7.37 -12.10 11.93
CA LYS A 238 8.73 -11.60 11.82
C LYS A 238 8.98 -10.81 10.53
N ILE A 239 8.29 -11.17 9.46
CA ILE A 239 8.36 -10.45 8.19
C ILE A 239 7.30 -9.35 8.15
N GLY A 240 6.05 -9.66 8.49
CA GLY A 240 4.93 -8.78 8.32
C GLY A 240 4.91 -7.59 9.28
N VAL A 241 5.27 -7.78 10.55
CA VAL A 241 5.23 -6.69 11.55
C VAL A 241 6.17 -5.54 11.19
N PRO A 242 7.47 -5.77 10.85
CA PRO A 242 8.32 -4.66 10.44
C PRO A 242 7.82 -3.93 9.20
N VAL A 243 7.23 -4.63 8.22
CA VAL A 243 6.64 -4.00 7.03
C VAL A 243 5.42 -3.17 7.39
N ALA A 244 4.51 -3.71 8.22
CA ALA A 244 3.33 -3.00 8.67
C ALA A 244 3.67 -1.71 9.44
N VAL A 245 4.66 -1.78 10.34
CA VAL A 245 5.13 -0.60 11.09
C VAL A 245 5.84 0.40 10.16
N GLN A 246 6.63 -0.08 9.20
CA GLN A 246 7.23 0.76 8.17
C GLN A 246 6.17 1.58 7.41
N ASP A 247 5.12 0.91 6.92
CA ASP A 247 4.06 1.53 6.16
C ASP A 247 3.26 2.52 7.04
N GLY A 248 3.01 2.17 8.29
CA GLY A 248 2.41 3.06 9.28
C GLY A 248 3.25 4.32 9.52
N CYS A 249 4.57 4.19 9.69
CA CYS A 249 5.49 5.33 9.86
C CYS A 249 5.48 6.27 8.64
N ILE A 250 5.35 5.74 7.44
CA ILE A 250 5.23 6.55 6.22
C ILE A 250 3.94 7.39 6.27
N GLN A 251 2.81 6.83 6.68
CA GLN A 251 1.55 7.57 6.82
C GLN A 251 1.64 8.66 7.89
N VAL A 252 2.29 8.38 9.02
CA VAL A 252 2.55 9.37 10.06
C VAL A 252 3.43 10.51 9.52
N ALA A 253 4.45 10.21 8.70
CA ALA A 253 5.28 11.24 8.07
C ALA A 253 4.45 12.16 7.15
N PHE A 254 3.54 11.62 6.34
CA PHE A 254 2.62 12.43 5.52
C PHE A 254 1.73 13.34 6.38
N MET A 255 1.23 12.83 7.52
CA MET A 255 0.46 13.68 8.45
C MET A 255 1.29 14.85 8.99
N PHE A 256 2.56 14.62 9.39
CA PHE A 256 3.44 15.71 9.84
C PHE A 256 3.71 16.72 8.74
N ILE A 257 3.94 16.30 7.50
CA ILE A 257 4.13 17.20 6.35
C ILE A 257 2.88 18.04 6.12
N THR A 258 1.70 17.45 6.21
CA THR A 258 0.41 18.17 6.11
C THR A 258 0.26 19.20 7.23
N VAL A 259 0.61 18.86 8.47
CA VAL A 259 0.59 19.81 9.61
C VAL A 259 1.55 20.97 9.36
N ILE A 260 2.77 20.71 8.88
CA ILE A 260 3.74 21.77 8.53
C ILE A 260 3.16 22.69 7.44
N ALA A 261 2.53 22.14 6.42
CA ALA A 261 1.90 22.89 5.35
C ALA A 261 0.73 23.76 5.87
N ASN A 262 -0.08 23.24 6.79
CA ASN A 262 -1.20 23.97 7.40
C ASN A 262 -0.73 25.20 8.17
N HIS A 263 0.42 25.16 8.82
CA HIS A 263 1.00 26.31 9.50
C HIS A 263 1.47 27.42 8.54
N ARG A 264 1.66 27.13 7.28
CA ARG A 264 2.04 28.12 6.24
C ARG A 264 0.85 28.90 5.66
N GLY A 265 -0.36 28.43 5.91
CA GLY A 265 -1.59 29.05 5.45
C GLY A 265 -2.36 28.21 4.43
N LEU A 266 -3.55 28.72 4.08
CA LEU A 266 -4.54 27.95 3.31
C LEU A 266 -4.06 27.56 1.90
N VAL A 267 -3.35 28.47 1.21
CA VAL A 267 -2.85 28.26 -0.15
C VAL A 267 -1.84 27.11 -0.17
N ASP A 268 -0.84 27.17 0.73
CA ASP A 268 0.22 26.15 0.81
C ASP A 268 -0.34 24.80 1.26
N ALA A 269 -1.25 24.80 2.24
CA ALA A 269 -1.93 23.58 2.68
C ALA A 269 -2.72 22.91 1.57
N ALA A 270 -3.48 23.69 0.79
CA ALA A 270 -4.24 23.18 -0.35
C ALA A 270 -3.30 22.64 -1.45
N ALA A 271 -2.21 23.35 -1.74
CA ALA A 271 -1.22 22.95 -2.72
C ALA A 271 -0.52 21.64 -2.34
N VAL A 272 -0.03 21.51 -1.10
CA VAL A 272 0.61 20.28 -0.59
C VAL A 272 -0.37 19.12 -0.60
N GLY A 273 -1.56 19.28 -0.05
CA GLY A 273 -2.57 18.20 -0.01
C GLY A 273 -2.98 17.70 -1.41
N LEU A 274 -3.07 18.60 -2.40
CA LEU A 274 -3.36 18.23 -3.79
C LEU A 274 -2.19 17.46 -4.40
N VAL A 275 -0.96 17.96 -4.24
CA VAL A 275 0.24 17.33 -4.79
C VAL A 275 0.49 15.96 -4.17
N GLU A 276 0.30 15.77 -2.86
CA GLU A 276 0.45 14.46 -2.21
C GLU A 276 -0.51 13.40 -2.78
N LYS A 277 -1.76 13.77 -3.09
CA LYS A 277 -2.69 12.88 -3.78
C LYS A 277 -2.21 12.51 -5.18
N MET A 278 -1.70 13.47 -5.94
CA MET A 278 -1.13 13.22 -7.28
C MET A 278 0.09 12.30 -7.21
N ILE A 279 0.98 12.54 -6.24
CA ILE A 279 2.16 11.71 -6.02
C ILE A 279 1.77 10.27 -5.70
N SER A 280 0.71 10.04 -4.93
CA SER A 280 0.22 8.69 -4.65
C SER A 280 -0.10 7.90 -5.93
N PHE A 281 -0.65 8.55 -6.97
CA PHE A 281 -0.84 7.93 -8.29
C PHE A 281 0.48 7.65 -9.01
N LEU A 282 1.40 8.60 -8.96
CA LEU A 282 2.70 8.46 -9.63
C LEU A 282 3.57 7.38 -8.98
N PHE A 283 3.33 7.06 -7.71
CA PHE A 283 4.04 6.03 -6.95
C PHE A 283 3.45 4.62 -7.08
N ILE A 284 2.39 4.43 -7.86
CA ILE A 284 1.84 3.08 -8.15
C ILE A 284 2.92 2.15 -8.73
N VAL A 285 3.76 2.67 -9.64
CA VAL A 285 4.81 1.85 -10.29
C VAL A 285 5.88 1.42 -9.29
N PRO A 286 6.56 2.31 -8.54
CA PRO A 286 7.55 1.90 -7.54
C PRO A 286 6.97 0.94 -6.49
N SER A 287 5.77 1.21 -5.97
CA SER A 287 5.10 0.36 -4.97
C SER A 287 4.81 -1.04 -5.50
N SER A 288 4.31 -1.12 -6.74
CA SER A 288 4.04 -2.40 -7.40
C SER A 288 5.32 -3.18 -7.67
N MET A 289 6.43 -2.51 -7.99
CA MET A 289 7.73 -3.15 -8.17
C MET A 289 8.24 -3.74 -6.86
N GLY A 290 8.10 -3.04 -5.72
CA GLY A 290 8.47 -3.58 -4.41
C GLY A 290 7.74 -4.88 -4.07
N ALA A 291 6.43 -4.92 -4.25
CA ALA A 291 5.63 -6.12 -4.04
C ALA A 291 5.97 -7.24 -5.03
N THR A 292 6.23 -6.90 -6.29
CA THR A 292 6.66 -7.85 -7.33
C THR A 292 8.02 -8.46 -6.97
N VAL A 293 8.99 -7.63 -6.56
CA VAL A 293 10.30 -8.11 -6.11
C VAL A 293 10.15 -9.06 -4.94
N SER A 294 9.29 -8.74 -3.96
CA SER A 294 9.05 -9.60 -2.81
C SER A 294 8.53 -10.97 -3.21
N ALA A 295 7.49 -11.04 -4.05
CA ALA A 295 6.88 -12.30 -4.48
C ALA A 295 7.84 -13.15 -5.35
N LEU A 296 8.45 -12.54 -6.38
CA LEU A 296 9.36 -13.23 -7.28
C LEU A 296 10.64 -13.69 -6.56
N THR A 297 11.20 -12.84 -5.72
CA THR A 297 12.39 -13.19 -4.92
C THR A 297 12.08 -14.32 -3.96
N ALA A 298 10.93 -14.31 -3.28
CA ALA A 298 10.53 -15.38 -2.37
C ALA A 298 10.48 -16.75 -3.07
N GLN A 299 9.83 -16.86 -4.25
CA GLN A 299 9.79 -18.10 -4.99
C GLN A 299 11.19 -18.52 -5.50
N ASN A 300 12.00 -17.59 -6.00
CA ASN A 300 13.34 -17.90 -6.47
C ASN A 300 14.29 -18.31 -5.33
N ALA A 301 14.20 -17.66 -4.18
CA ALA A 301 14.94 -18.04 -2.99
C ALA A 301 14.51 -19.42 -2.49
N GLY A 302 13.19 -19.71 -2.47
CA GLY A 302 12.64 -21.04 -2.16
C GLY A 302 13.16 -22.14 -3.09
N ALA A 303 13.34 -21.82 -4.35
CA ALA A 303 13.89 -22.73 -5.37
C ALA A 303 15.42 -22.84 -5.33
N GLY A 304 16.13 -22.17 -4.41
CA GLY A 304 17.59 -22.14 -4.36
C GLY A 304 18.25 -21.34 -5.50
N LYS A 305 17.49 -20.47 -6.18
CA LYS A 305 17.97 -19.68 -7.33
C LYS A 305 18.34 -18.25 -6.93
N GLY A 306 19.32 -18.12 -6.02
CA GLY A 306 19.77 -16.84 -5.48
C GLY A 306 20.21 -15.83 -6.56
N ASP A 307 20.91 -16.28 -7.62
CA ASP A 307 21.34 -15.39 -8.70
C ASP A 307 20.15 -14.80 -9.47
N ARG A 308 19.12 -15.62 -9.70
CA ARG A 308 17.89 -15.17 -10.34
C ARG A 308 17.13 -14.20 -9.45
N ALA A 309 17.13 -14.40 -8.13
CA ALA A 309 16.55 -13.45 -7.17
C ALA A 309 17.28 -12.09 -7.22
N ARG A 310 18.62 -12.08 -7.31
CA ARG A 310 19.42 -10.84 -7.50
C ARG A 310 19.10 -10.17 -8.84
N GLN A 311 18.91 -10.97 -9.90
CA GLN A 311 18.53 -10.43 -11.21
C GLN A 311 17.14 -9.79 -11.17
N VAL A 312 16.16 -10.39 -10.48
CA VAL A 312 14.83 -9.78 -10.24
C VAL A 312 14.96 -8.41 -9.58
N LEU A 313 15.78 -8.30 -8.53
CA LEU A 313 16.02 -7.01 -7.86
C LEU A 313 16.62 -5.99 -8.83
N LYS A 314 17.66 -6.36 -9.57
CA LYS A 314 18.34 -5.47 -10.52
C LYS A 314 17.40 -4.97 -11.61
N ASP A 315 16.64 -5.87 -12.23
CA ASP A 315 15.75 -5.54 -13.34
C ASP A 315 14.58 -4.67 -12.88
N ALA A 316 13.98 -4.99 -11.71
CA ALA A 316 12.90 -4.20 -11.14
C ALA A 316 13.37 -2.80 -10.72
N MET A 317 14.57 -2.67 -10.13
CA MET A 317 15.18 -1.37 -9.84
C MET A 317 15.40 -0.57 -11.12
N THR A 318 15.93 -1.20 -12.18
CA THR A 318 16.16 -0.53 -13.45
C THR A 318 14.85 0.01 -14.03
N ILE A 319 13.78 -0.79 -14.03
CA ILE A 319 12.44 -0.36 -14.48
C ILE A 319 11.96 0.83 -13.63
N SER A 320 12.08 0.73 -12.30
CA SER A 320 11.63 1.80 -11.38
C SER A 320 12.41 3.09 -11.55
N VAL A 321 13.72 3.02 -11.71
CA VAL A 321 14.58 4.21 -11.94
C VAL A 321 14.30 4.85 -13.29
N VAL A 322 14.19 4.06 -14.37
CA VAL A 322 13.83 4.57 -15.69
C VAL A 322 12.47 5.26 -15.65
N TYR A 323 11.47 4.63 -15.03
CA TYR A 323 10.16 5.25 -14.81
C TYR A 323 10.28 6.53 -14.00
N GLY A 324 11.04 6.51 -12.88
CA GLY A 324 11.26 7.68 -12.03
C GLY A 324 11.90 8.85 -12.78
N CYS A 325 12.88 8.59 -13.64
CA CYS A 325 13.48 9.61 -14.50
C CYS A 325 12.46 10.17 -15.50
N LEU A 326 11.71 9.30 -16.17
CA LEU A 326 10.71 9.72 -17.17
C LEU A 326 9.61 10.57 -16.54
N ILE A 327 9.06 10.14 -15.40
CA ILE A 327 7.98 10.88 -14.73
C ILE A 327 8.49 12.19 -14.11
N THR A 328 9.74 12.23 -13.65
CA THR A 328 10.37 13.46 -13.15
C THR A 328 10.46 14.48 -14.27
N VAL A 329 10.99 14.11 -15.43
CA VAL A 329 11.08 15.01 -16.60
C VAL A 329 9.68 15.45 -17.04
N LEU A 330 8.72 14.52 -17.12
CA LEU A 330 7.35 14.83 -17.50
C LEU A 330 6.72 15.85 -16.53
N MET A 331 6.80 15.61 -15.22
CA MET A 331 6.21 16.51 -14.23
C MET A 331 6.92 17.86 -14.17
N TRP A 332 8.22 17.93 -14.44
CA TRP A 332 8.91 19.20 -14.57
C TRP A 332 8.32 20.09 -15.68
N LEU A 333 7.92 19.48 -16.80
CA LEU A 333 7.35 20.17 -17.95
C LEU A 333 5.88 20.51 -17.77
N VAL A 334 5.09 19.55 -17.28
CA VAL A 334 3.62 19.65 -17.28
C VAL A 334 2.99 19.98 -15.92
N ALA A 335 3.78 20.12 -14.83
CA ALA A 335 3.23 20.34 -13.49
C ALA A 335 2.22 21.51 -13.42
N PRO A 336 2.43 22.70 -14.01
CA PRO A 336 1.44 23.77 -13.96
C PRO A 336 0.10 23.38 -14.58
N ALA A 337 0.13 22.72 -15.75
CA ALA A 337 -1.09 22.29 -16.44
C ALA A 337 -1.76 21.12 -15.68
N PHE A 338 -0.96 20.19 -15.15
CA PHE A 338 -1.45 19.04 -14.40
C PHE A 338 -2.14 19.46 -13.10
N ILE A 339 -1.54 20.38 -12.33
CA ILE A 339 -2.14 20.92 -11.09
C ILE A 339 -3.33 21.82 -11.43
N GLY A 340 -3.22 22.66 -12.47
CA GLY A 340 -4.28 23.55 -12.95
C GLY A 340 -5.55 22.81 -13.45
N PHE A 341 -5.43 21.53 -13.79
CA PHE A 341 -6.58 20.70 -14.09
C PHE A 341 -7.46 20.46 -12.84
N PHE A 342 -6.86 20.39 -11.66
CA PHE A 342 -7.56 20.12 -10.40
C PHE A 342 -7.81 21.36 -9.55
N ALA A 343 -7.01 22.42 -9.69
CA ALA A 343 -7.13 23.66 -8.94
C ALA A 343 -7.30 24.86 -9.88
N LYS A 344 -8.29 25.71 -9.60
CA LYS A 344 -8.55 26.95 -10.40
C LYS A 344 -7.81 28.16 -9.84
N ASP A 345 -7.42 28.13 -8.57
CA ASP A 345 -6.70 29.23 -7.90
C ASP A 345 -5.25 29.27 -8.39
N ALA A 346 -4.86 30.37 -9.00
CA ALA A 346 -3.52 30.59 -9.55
C ALA A 346 -2.41 30.51 -8.50
N ALA A 347 -2.69 30.95 -7.25
CA ALA A 347 -1.73 30.88 -6.16
C ALA A 347 -1.49 29.41 -5.73
N VAL A 348 -2.54 28.59 -5.65
CA VAL A 348 -2.44 27.15 -5.37
C VAL A 348 -1.68 26.43 -6.48
N VAL A 349 -1.94 26.78 -7.75
CA VAL A 349 -1.24 26.20 -8.91
C VAL A 349 0.25 26.55 -8.86
N ALA A 350 0.60 27.80 -8.57
CA ALA A 350 2.01 28.23 -8.48
C ALA A 350 2.75 27.54 -7.33
N ALA A 351 2.18 27.54 -6.12
CA ALA A 351 2.75 26.90 -4.95
C ALA A 351 2.90 25.37 -5.14
N GLY A 352 1.84 24.71 -5.64
CA GLY A 352 1.84 23.29 -5.93
C GLY A 352 2.83 22.90 -7.02
N THR A 353 3.02 23.74 -8.05
CA THR A 353 4.03 23.51 -9.08
C THR A 353 5.43 23.50 -8.49
N GLY A 354 5.75 24.44 -7.62
CA GLY A 354 7.02 24.46 -6.91
C GLY A 354 7.26 23.18 -6.09
N TYR A 355 6.26 22.80 -5.29
CA TYR A 355 6.32 21.60 -4.47
C TYR A 355 6.42 20.32 -5.29
N MET A 356 5.60 20.15 -6.34
CA MET A 356 5.63 18.99 -7.22
C MET A 356 7.00 18.82 -7.88
N ARG A 357 7.57 19.91 -8.42
CA ARG A 357 8.86 19.85 -9.12
C ARG A 357 10.01 19.41 -8.23
N SER A 358 10.02 19.78 -6.97
CA SER A 358 11.05 19.33 -6.03
C SER A 358 10.77 17.93 -5.50
N TYR A 359 9.53 17.64 -5.16
CA TYR A 359 9.15 16.34 -4.61
C TYR A 359 9.33 15.19 -5.62
N ILE A 360 9.03 15.41 -6.92
CA ILE A 360 8.97 14.31 -7.90
C ILE A 360 10.32 13.60 -8.11
N PHE A 361 11.44 14.22 -7.77
CA PHE A 361 12.74 13.55 -7.75
C PHE A 361 12.77 12.35 -6.82
N ASP A 362 11.89 12.31 -5.83
CA ASP A 362 11.71 11.18 -4.93
C ASP A 362 11.38 9.88 -5.69
N ALA A 363 10.64 9.96 -6.80
CA ALA A 363 10.26 8.79 -7.60
C ALA A 363 11.46 7.97 -8.11
N ILE A 364 12.60 8.61 -8.35
CA ILE A 364 13.85 7.94 -8.79
C ILE A 364 14.42 7.11 -7.65
N PHE A 365 14.61 7.72 -6.48
CA PHE A 365 15.26 7.10 -5.32
C PHE A 365 14.34 6.16 -4.55
N ALA A 366 13.05 6.47 -4.50
CA ALA A 366 12.03 5.61 -3.92
C ALA A 366 11.97 4.25 -4.64
N GLY A 367 12.05 4.23 -5.96
CA GLY A 367 12.10 3.00 -6.73
C GLY A 367 13.24 2.07 -6.30
N ILE A 368 14.38 2.63 -5.90
CA ILE A 368 15.53 1.85 -5.41
C ILE A 368 15.22 1.22 -4.05
N HIS A 369 14.95 2.05 -3.03
CA HIS A 369 14.78 1.53 -1.67
C HIS A 369 13.53 0.66 -1.49
N ILE A 370 12.44 0.92 -2.25
CA ILE A 370 11.23 0.08 -2.22
C ILE A 370 11.52 -1.32 -2.78
N CYS A 371 12.27 -1.42 -3.89
CA CYS A 371 12.69 -2.72 -4.43
C CYS A 371 13.58 -3.48 -3.44
N PHE A 372 14.53 -2.80 -2.78
CA PHE A 372 15.35 -3.40 -1.72
C PHE A 372 14.51 -3.86 -0.53
N SER A 373 13.51 -3.08 -0.09
CA SER A 373 12.61 -3.47 1.00
C SER A 373 11.87 -4.76 0.66
N GLY A 374 11.35 -4.90 -0.57
CA GLY A 374 10.74 -6.12 -1.05
C GLY A 374 11.72 -7.30 -1.08
N PHE A 375 12.96 -7.07 -1.52
CA PHE A 375 14.01 -8.09 -1.54
C PHE A 375 14.41 -8.55 -0.12
N PHE A 376 14.63 -7.61 0.80
CA PHE A 376 14.94 -7.93 2.20
C PHE A 376 13.80 -8.66 2.88
N ALA A 377 12.55 -8.26 2.64
CA ALA A 377 11.38 -8.97 3.15
C ALA A 377 11.34 -10.43 2.66
N ALA A 378 11.64 -10.67 1.38
CA ALA A 378 11.69 -11.99 0.79
C ALA A 378 12.77 -12.90 1.42
N TYR A 379 13.83 -12.33 1.98
CA TYR A 379 14.85 -13.08 2.73
C TYR A 379 14.66 -13.04 4.26
N GLY A 380 13.47 -12.66 4.74
CA GLY A 380 13.16 -12.58 6.16
C GLY A 380 13.92 -11.48 6.92
N LYS A 381 14.44 -10.48 6.19
CA LYS A 381 15.22 -9.36 6.74
C LYS A 381 14.45 -8.03 6.65
N SER A 382 13.13 -8.08 6.77
CA SER A 382 12.23 -6.91 6.69
C SER A 382 12.56 -5.82 7.71
N TYR A 383 13.24 -6.16 8.82
CA TYR A 383 13.75 -5.18 9.79
C TYR A 383 14.70 -4.15 9.17
N ILE A 384 15.41 -4.49 8.07
CA ILE A 384 16.28 -3.53 7.35
C ILE A 384 15.41 -2.52 6.61
N GLY A 385 14.33 -2.99 5.97
CA GLY A 385 13.32 -2.12 5.34
C GLY A 385 12.72 -1.15 6.33
N PHE A 386 12.31 -1.63 7.49
CA PHE A 386 11.83 -0.80 8.59
C PHE A 386 12.88 0.23 9.05
N ALA A 387 14.11 -0.22 9.33
CA ALA A 387 15.15 0.64 9.88
C ALA A 387 15.51 1.81 8.96
N HIS A 388 15.77 1.57 7.66
CA HIS A 388 16.12 2.65 6.74
C HIS A 388 14.99 3.65 6.56
N ASN A 389 13.73 3.18 6.55
CA ASN A 389 12.56 4.05 6.41
C ASN A 389 12.37 4.94 7.64
N VAL A 390 12.41 4.36 8.85
CA VAL A 390 12.29 5.13 10.09
C VAL A 390 13.41 6.16 10.21
N LEU A 391 14.65 5.78 9.90
CA LEU A 391 15.78 6.71 9.89
C LEU A 391 15.58 7.85 8.88
N ALA A 392 15.13 7.55 7.67
CA ALA A 392 14.87 8.58 6.66
C ALA A 392 13.74 9.53 7.07
N VAL A 393 12.67 9.00 7.65
CA VAL A 393 11.53 9.81 8.14
C VAL A 393 11.96 10.68 9.32
N ALA A 394 12.60 10.09 10.33
CA ALA A 394 12.92 10.78 11.58
C ALA A 394 14.08 11.77 11.45
N LEU A 395 15.07 11.51 10.58
CA LEU A 395 16.27 12.33 10.47
C LEU A 395 16.21 13.32 9.30
N ILE A 396 15.51 12.99 8.22
CA ILE A 396 15.55 13.79 6.99
C ILE A 396 14.15 14.31 6.59
N ARG A 397 13.16 13.43 6.39
CA ARG A 397 11.89 13.85 5.77
C ARG A 397 11.13 14.85 6.63
N VAL A 398 10.84 14.52 7.88
CA VAL A 398 10.06 15.40 8.76
C VAL A 398 10.88 16.60 9.23
N PRO A 399 12.10 16.42 9.80
CA PRO A 399 12.91 17.59 10.20
C PRO A 399 13.31 18.46 9.01
N GLY A 400 13.66 17.88 7.86
CA GLY A 400 14.02 18.62 6.66
C GLY A 400 12.85 19.43 6.11
N ALA A 401 11.66 18.85 6.04
CA ALA A 401 10.44 19.57 5.64
C ALA A 401 10.15 20.75 6.59
N TRP A 402 10.27 20.55 7.89
CA TRP A 402 10.06 21.60 8.89
C TRP A 402 11.11 22.72 8.79
N LEU A 403 12.40 22.35 8.73
CA LEU A 403 13.51 23.32 8.63
C LEU A 403 13.42 24.15 7.35
N LEU A 404 13.22 23.47 6.20
CA LEU A 404 13.16 24.13 4.90
C LEU A 404 11.86 24.95 4.75
N SER A 405 10.75 24.53 5.35
CA SER A 405 9.52 25.29 5.42
C SER A 405 9.68 26.60 6.18
N ASN A 406 10.42 26.61 7.30
CA ASN A 406 10.66 27.79 8.10
C ASN A 406 11.75 28.71 7.51
N ALA A 407 12.77 28.13 6.89
CA ALA A 407 13.86 28.90 6.27
C ALA A 407 13.44 29.61 4.98
N PHE A 408 12.45 29.06 4.25
CA PHE A 408 11.98 29.57 2.96
C PHE A 408 10.46 29.73 2.98
N SER A 409 9.98 30.79 3.64
CA SER A 409 8.54 31.08 3.80
C SER A 409 7.85 31.41 2.47
N ASP A 410 8.57 31.91 1.46
CA ASP A 410 8.00 32.44 0.21
C ASP A 410 7.72 31.36 -0.84
N THR A 411 8.22 30.15 -0.64
CA THR A 411 8.10 29.06 -1.64
C THR A 411 8.04 27.67 -1.00
N LEU A 412 7.27 26.77 -1.61
CA LEU A 412 7.18 25.36 -1.21
C LEU A 412 8.26 24.47 -1.83
N PHE A 413 9.02 24.98 -2.81
CA PHE A 413 10.02 24.18 -3.52
C PHE A 413 11.09 23.57 -2.58
N PRO A 414 11.71 24.28 -1.61
CA PRO A 414 12.68 23.68 -0.70
C PRO A 414 12.06 22.62 0.22
N MET A 415 10.83 22.83 0.70
CA MET A 415 10.14 21.86 1.54
C MET A 415 9.98 20.51 0.83
N GLY A 416 9.67 20.50 -0.48
CA GLY A 416 9.54 19.29 -1.27
C GLY A 416 10.84 18.50 -1.45
N ILE A 417 12.02 19.14 -1.34
CA ILE A 417 13.33 18.46 -1.43
C ILE A 417 13.57 17.48 -0.27
N ALA A 418 12.92 17.66 0.87
CA ALA A 418 13.08 16.78 2.04
C ALA A 418 12.76 15.31 1.71
N SER A 419 11.77 15.04 0.86
CA SER A 419 11.40 13.68 0.46
C SER A 419 12.49 12.96 -0.35
N PRO A 420 12.97 13.49 -1.48
CA PRO A 420 14.06 12.85 -2.22
C PRO A 420 15.34 12.71 -1.39
N CYS A 421 15.70 13.67 -0.54
CA CYS A 421 16.84 13.53 0.38
C CYS A 421 16.66 12.35 1.34
N GLY A 422 15.46 12.15 1.88
CA GLY A 422 15.15 10.99 2.71
C GLY A 422 15.27 9.68 1.94
N SER A 423 14.80 9.63 0.69
CA SER A 423 14.91 8.45 -0.16
C SER A 423 16.35 8.17 -0.60
N ILE A 424 17.19 9.19 -0.79
CA ILE A 424 18.62 9.01 -1.03
C ILE A 424 19.27 8.33 0.17
N LEU A 425 19.02 8.80 1.40
CA LEU A 425 19.52 8.15 2.62
C LEU A 425 19.06 6.68 2.68
N SER A 426 17.77 6.42 2.44
CA SER A 426 17.23 5.06 2.39
C SER A 426 17.93 4.20 1.34
N ALA A 427 18.12 4.70 0.12
CA ALA A 427 18.80 3.98 -0.94
C ALA A 427 20.25 3.65 -0.59
N VAL A 428 20.99 4.60 -0.01
CA VAL A 428 22.38 4.38 0.45
C VAL A 428 22.43 3.29 1.52
N ILE A 429 21.57 3.35 2.54
CA ILE A 429 21.51 2.33 3.60
C ILE A 429 21.21 0.96 2.98
N CYS A 430 20.25 0.88 2.05
CA CYS A 430 19.89 -0.38 1.38
C CYS A 430 21.05 -0.96 0.57
N VAL A 431 21.75 -0.14 -0.21
CA VAL A 431 22.90 -0.58 -1.02
C VAL A 431 24.04 -1.08 -0.13
N VAL A 432 24.34 -0.34 0.95
CA VAL A 432 25.37 -0.75 1.92
C VAL A 432 24.98 -2.06 2.60
N ALA A 433 23.75 -2.15 3.11
CA ALA A 433 23.25 -3.37 3.76
C ALA A 433 23.26 -4.57 2.80
N PHE A 434 22.80 -4.39 1.56
CA PHE A 434 22.84 -5.43 0.55
C PHE A 434 24.27 -5.89 0.26
N THR A 435 25.21 -4.95 0.05
CA THR A 435 26.62 -5.26 -0.26
C THR A 435 27.28 -6.05 0.88
N VAL A 436 27.08 -5.61 2.12
CA VAL A 436 27.64 -6.28 3.30
C VAL A 436 27.05 -7.68 3.47
N LEU A 437 25.74 -7.82 3.38
CA LEU A 437 25.06 -9.11 3.54
C LEU A 437 25.36 -10.07 2.39
N ASN A 438 25.44 -9.57 1.16
CA ASN A 438 25.78 -10.38 -0.01
C ASN A 438 27.21 -10.93 0.07
N ARG A 439 28.19 -10.12 0.52
CA ARG A 439 29.57 -10.58 0.77
C ARG A 439 29.65 -11.65 1.87
N ARG A 440 28.71 -11.66 2.82
CA ARG A 440 28.61 -12.66 3.90
C ARG A 440 27.84 -13.92 3.49
N GLY A 441 27.42 -14.03 2.22
CA GLY A 441 26.60 -15.17 1.74
C GLY A 441 25.20 -15.25 2.36
N ALA A 442 24.71 -14.13 2.90
CA ALA A 442 23.43 -14.12 3.63
C ALA A 442 22.19 -14.33 2.74
N PHE A 443 22.37 -14.29 1.41
CA PHE A 443 21.35 -14.52 0.40
C PHE A 443 21.54 -15.83 -0.38
N ASP A 444 22.53 -16.64 0.00
CA ASP A 444 22.82 -17.94 -0.65
C ASP A 444 22.08 -19.09 0.07
N LYS A 445 21.70 -18.88 1.33
CA LYS A 445 20.92 -19.84 2.13
C LYS A 445 19.62 -19.19 2.57
N LEU A 446 18.50 -19.88 2.35
CA LEU A 446 17.25 -19.55 3.04
C LEU A 446 17.47 -19.72 4.53
N VAL A 447 17.07 -18.73 5.31
CA VAL A 447 16.86 -18.93 6.75
C VAL A 447 15.64 -19.85 6.87
N ALA A 448 15.89 -21.09 7.24
CA ALA A 448 14.88 -22.14 7.41
C ALA A 448 13.81 -21.74 8.41
#